data_027b7a908846c7f00dea062c69ab4bce
#
_entry.id   027b7a908846c7f00dea062c69ab4bce
#
_cell.length_a   1.000
_cell.length_b   1.000
_cell.length_c   1.000
_cell.angle_alpha   90.00
_cell.angle_beta   90.00
_cell.angle_gamma   90.00
#
_symmetry.space_group_name_H-M   'P 1'
#
loop_
_entity.id
_entity.type
_entity.pdbx_description
1 polymer ?
#
loop_
_entity_poly.entity_id
_entity_poly.type
_entity_poly.pdbx_seq_one_letter_code
_entity_poly.pdbx_strand_id
1 'polypeptide(L)' 'MIIHKDNEYNFIEKVNKQYKMYINGWYAGGFSCREIRSDTKAIEIYKRIKKFETEG' A
#
# COMPACT_ATOMS: atom_id res chain seq x y z
N MET A 1 -5.07 4.38 -9.41
CA MET A 1 -3.86 5.20 -9.60
C MET A 1 -2.79 4.81 -8.57
N ILE A 2 -1.62 4.46 -9.03
CA ILE A 2 -0.51 4.12 -8.14
C ILE A 2 0.00 5.40 -7.48
N ILE A 3 0.04 5.43 -6.14
CA ILE A 3 0.50 6.59 -5.40
C ILE A 3 1.93 6.45 -4.89
N HIS A 4 2.45 5.22 -4.85
CA HIS A 4 3.84 4.95 -4.52
C HIS A 4 4.22 3.59 -5.08
N LYS A 5 5.40 3.50 -5.66
CA LYS A 5 5.88 2.27 -6.32
C LYS A 5 7.38 2.11 -6.06
N ASP A 6 7.76 0.99 -5.47
CA ASP A 6 9.17 0.65 -5.28
C ASP A 6 9.70 -0.13 -6.49
N ASN A 7 8.88 -1.05 -7.02
CA ASN A 7 9.18 -1.82 -8.23
C ASN A 7 7.88 -2.43 -8.76
N GLU A 8 7.96 -3.31 -9.75
CA GLU A 8 6.80 -3.92 -10.39
C GLU A 8 5.92 -4.71 -9.42
N TYR A 9 6.49 -5.24 -8.35
CA TYR A 9 5.82 -6.15 -7.44
C TYR A 9 5.45 -5.51 -6.11
N ASN A 10 5.95 -4.31 -5.84
CA ASN A 10 5.78 -3.64 -4.55
C ASN A 10 5.29 -2.21 -4.76
N PHE A 11 4.01 -2.01 -4.55
CA PHE A 11 3.39 -0.69 -4.73
C PHE A 11 2.09 -0.59 -3.95
N ILE A 12 1.62 0.63 -3.79
CA ILE A 12 0.30 0.92 -3.23
C ILE A 12 -0.49 1.74 -4.25
N GLU A 13 -1.74 1.37 -4.44
CA GLU A 13 -2.64 1.92 -5.43
C GLU A 13 -3.89 2.47 -4.78
N LYS A 14 -4.41 3.57 -5.32
CA LYS A 14 -5.67 4.16 -4.87
C LYS A 14 -6.73 3.95 -5.95
N VAL A 15 -7.76 3.16 -5.65
CA VAL A 15 -8.83 2.83 -6.58
C VAL A 15 -10.18 2.90 -5.88
N ASN A 16 -11.11 3.66 -6.45
CA ASN A 16 -12.49 3.74 -5.94
C ASN A 16 -12.57 4.04 -4.44
N LYS A 17 -11.84 5.05 -3.99
CA LYS A 17 -11.81 5.48 -2.59
C LYS A 17 -11.27 4.41 -1.65
N GLN A 18 -10.42 3.53 -2.16
CA GLN A 18 -9.73 2.52 -1.36
C GLN A 18 -8.25 2.49 -1.72
N TYR A 19 -7.44 2.15 -0.73
CA TYR A 19 -6.03 1.89 -0.96
C TYR A 19 -5.82 0.39 -1.01
N LYS A 20 -5.05 -0.06 -2.00
CA LYS A 20 -4.71 -1.48 -2.17
C LYS A 20 -3.20 -1.62 -2.20
N MET A 21 -2.66 -2.49 -1.35
CA MET A 21 -1.23 -2.71 -1.23
C MET A 21 -0.84 -4.03 -1.87
N TYR A 22 0.26 -4.00 -2.63
CA TYR A 22 0.81 -5.19 -3.26
C TYR A 22 2.28 -5.32 -2.83
N ILE A 23 2.62 -6.47 -2.30
CA ILE A 23 3.97 -6.75 -1.79
C ILE A 23 4.43 -8.09 -2.36
N ASN A 24 5.59 -8.10 -3.01
CA ASN A 24 6.15 -9.27 -3.68
C ASN A 24 5.18 -9.91 -4.68
N GLY A 25 4.39 -9.07 -5.35
CA GLY A 25 3.44 -9.53 -6.35
C GLY A 25 2.10 -10.01 -5.79
N TRP A 26 1.93 -10.02 -4.48
CA TRP A 26 0.71 -10.48 -3.83
C TRP A 26 -0.09 -9.32 -3.26
N TYR A 27 -1.40 -9.47 -3.28
CA TYR A 27 -2.29 -8.51 -2.64
C TYR A 27 -2.11 -8.62 -1.13
N ALA A 28 -1.60 -7.56 -0.51
CA ALA A 28 -1.26 -7.55 0.92
C ALA A 28 -2.35 -6.92 1.79
N GLY A 29 -3.47 -6.56 1.19
CA GLY A 29 -4.57 -5.93 1.93
C GLY A 29 -4.79 -4.50 1.51
N GLY A 30 -5.76 -3.87 2.14
CA GLY A 30 -6.11 -2.51 1.81
C GLY A 30 -6.92 -1.85 2.90
N PHE A 31 -7.24 -0.59 2.71
CA PHE A 31 -8.04 0.18 3.65
C PHE A 31 -8.79 1.29 2.93
N SER A 32 -9.81 1.81 3.60
CA SER A 32 -10.67 2.85 3.04
C SER A 32 -10.01 4.23 3.12
N CYS A 33 -10.24 5.06 2.11
CA CYS A 33 -9.84 6.46 2.15
C CYS A 33 -10.58 7.25 3.23
N ARG A 34 -11.67 6.69 3.78
CA ARG A 34 -12.37 7.30 4.92
C ARG A 34 -11.57 7.13 6.21
N GLU A 35 -10.88 6.02 6.34
CA GLU A 35 -10.05 5.73 7.51
C GLU A 35 -8.73 6.47 7.45
N ILE A 36 -8.11 6.45 6.27
CA ILE A 36 -6.81 7.09 6.05
C ILE A 36 -7.01 8.14 4.96
N ARG A 37 -7.08 9.40 5.38
CA ARG A 37 -7.38 10.51 4.47
C ARG A 37 -6.15 11.13 3.80
N SER A 38 -4.97 10.63 4.13
CA SER A 38 -3.72 11.15 3.60
C SER A 38 -2.98 10.09 2.82
N ASP A 39 -2.60 10.40 1.58
CA ASP A 39 -1.80 9.50 0.76
C ASP A 39 -0.44 9.25 1.44
N THR A 40 0.12 10.27 2.10
CA THR A 40 1.37 10.14 2.84
C THR A 40 1.26 9.08 3.95
N LYS A 41 0.16 9.11 4.71
CA LYS A 41 -0.07 8.12 5.76
C LYS A 41 -0.28 6.72 5.17
N ALA A 42 -0.99 6.64 4.05
CA ALA A 42 -1.21 5.37 3.38
C ALA A 42 0.12 4.76 2.94
N ILE A 43 1.01 5.57 2.40
CA ILE A 43 2.34 5.13 1.98
C ILE A 43 3.17 4.68 3.20
N GLU A 44 3.06 5.37 4.32
CA GLU A 44 3.75 4.97 5.56
C GLU A 44 3.28 3.61 6.05
N ILE A 45 1.98 3.36 5.99
CA ILE A 45 1.40 2.07 6.39
C ILE A 45 1.91 0.97 5.44
N TYR A 46 1.91 1.23 4.15
CA TYR A 46 2.43 0.31 3.14
C TYR A 46 3.90 -0.05 3.43
N LYS A 47 4.73 0.95 3.71
CA LYS A 47 6.15 0.73 3.99
C LYS A 47 6.35 -0.11 5.25
N ARG A 48 5.53 0.12 6.26
CA ARG A 48 5.59 -0.63 7.50
C ARG A 48 5.22 -2.10 7.29
N ILE A 49 4.15 -2.35 6.54
CA ILE A 49 3.71 -3.71 6.23
C ILE A 49 4.73 -4.41 5.35
N LYS A 50 5.28 -3.71 4.35
CA LYS A 50 6.32 -4.25 3.50
C LYS A 50 7.54 -4.69 4.30
N LYS A 51 7.94 -3.89 5.28
CA LYS A 51 9.07 -4.22 6.14
C LYS A 51 8.80 -5.51 6.92
N PHE A 52 7.59 -5.67 7.45
CA PHE A 52 7.19 -6.90 8.14
C PHE A 52 7.27 -8.11 7.22
N GLU A 53 6.75 -7.99 6.02
CA GLU A 53 6.73 -9.09 5.05
C GLU A 53 8.13 -9.49 4.59
N THR A 54 9.04 -8.53 4.48
CA THR A 54 10.40 -8.80 4.00
C THR A 54 11.36 -9.21 5.11
N GLU A 55 11.09 -8.84 6.34
CA GLU A 55 11.92 -9.19 7.49
C GLU A 55 11.41 -10.43 8.23
N GLY A 56 10.16 -10.78 7.99
CA GLY A 56 9.55 -11.94 8.62
C GLY A 56 9.94 -13.21 7.95
#